data_ff62950a235880fa2860a8ed81a22a70
#
_entry.id   ff62950a235880fa2860a8ed81a22a70
#
_cell.length_a   1.000
_cell.length_b   1.000
_cell.length_c   1.000
_cell.angle_alpha   90.00
_cell.angle_beta   90.00
_cell.angle_gamma   90.00
#
_symmetry.space_group_name_H-M   'P 1'
#
loop_
_entity.id
_entity.type
_entity.pdbx_description
1 polymer ?
#
loop_
_entity_poly.entity_id
_entity_poly.type
_entity_poly.pdbx_seq_one_letter_code
_entity_poly.pdbx_strand_id
1 'polypeptide(L)'
;MLKWLIGAAAAFGGLVALMYVAQRSLMYFPERLRTPPAMAGLPEAQEVALDTKDGERVIVWHVPPRGVKPVVLYFHGNGGALRNRVARFHALIADGNGLIALSYRGYGGSTGRPTEAGLITDAEAAYAFAAEHYPAERTVLWGESLGSAVAVALGADHRAGSIVLEGSFTSAADVGAAHAYRFLPLRLLMKDQFRSDLQIPKVTTPLLFLHGGRDWVVPIALGERLYALANEPKQFVRFSDGRPRRGRHVRCAGCRPSVPRASFAGSARRAEAGHTVFVI
;
A
#
# COMPACT_ATOMS: atom_id res chain seq x y z
N MET A 1 39.16 11.92 29.44
CA MET A 1 38.69 11.73 28.05
C MET A 1 38.17 10.31 27.82
N LEU A 2 38.93 9.22 28.08
CA LEU A 2 38.52 7.84 27.83
C LEU A 2 37.19 7.44 28.51
N LYS A 3 36.96 7.80 29.78
CA LYS A 3 35.73 7.52 30.52
C LYS A 3 34.49 8.16 29.86
N TRP A 4 34.61 9.37 29.32
CA TRP A 4 33.54 10.05 28.61
C TRP A 4 33.25 9.42 27.25
N LEU A 5 34.25 8.94 26.51
CA LEU A 5 34.09 8.21 25.26
C LEU A 5 33.38 6.87 25.50
N ILE A 6 33.79 6.12 26.54
CA ILE A 6 33.13 4.87 26.93
C ILE A 6 31.68 5.13 27.32
N GLY A 7 31.41 6.16 28.13
CA GLY A 7 30.04 6.53 28.51
C GLY A 7 29.17 6.88 27.30
N ALA A 8 29.70 7.68 26.36
CA ALA A 8 28.99 8.03 25.11
C ALA A 8 28.71 6.80 24.23
N ALA A 9 29.69 5.92 24.08
CA ALA A 9 29.51 4.67 23.32
C ALA A 9 28.46 3.74 23.97
N ALA A 10 28.49 3.62 25.30
CA ALA A 10 27.47 2.84 26.03
C ALA A 10 26.07 3.42 25.89
N ALA A 11 25.92 4.76 25.99
CA ALA A 11 24.66 5.45 25.81
C ALA A 11 24.12 5.28 24.36
N PHE A 12 24.99 5.39 23.36
CA PHE A 12 24.63 5.17 21.97
C PHE A 12 24.20 3.71 21.72
N GLY A 13 24.96 2.74 22.25
CA GLY A 13 24.61 1.31 22.17
C GLY A 13 23.25 1.02 22.83
N GLY A 14 23.01 1.61 24.01
CA GLY A 14 21.72 1.51 24.70
C GLY A 14 20.56 2.09 23.90
N LEU A 15 20.76 3.24 23.26
CA LEU A 15 19.75 3.85 22.38
C LEU A 15 19.44 2.96 21.17
N VAL A 16 20.48 2.42 20.50
CA VAL A 16 20.30 1.51 19.36
C VAL A 16 19.56 0.24 19.80
N ALA A 17 19.91 -0.34 20.96
CA ALA A 17 19.20 -1.50 21.50
C ALA A 17 17.73 -1.18 21.81
N LEU A 18 17.44 -0.03 22.40
CA LEU A 18 16.06 0.43 22.65
C LEU A 18 15.28 0.58 21.35
N MET A 19 15.87 1.22 20.34
CA MET A 19 15.26 1.37 19.00
C MET A 19 15.03 -0.01 18.34
N TYR A 20 15.96 -0.94 18.49
CA TYR A 20 15.81 -2.31 17.98
C TYR A 20 14.63 -3.05 18.61
N VAL A 21 14.38 -2.87 19.91
CA VAL A 21 13.23 -3.46 20.59
C VAL A 21 11.92 -2.76 20.20
N ALA A 22 11.95 -1.43 20.14
CA ALA A 22 10.76 -0.59 19.90
C ALA A 22 10.41 -0.41 18.41
N GLN A 23 11.21 -0.91 17.46
CA GLN A 23 11.10 -0.56 16.03
C GLN A 23 9.71 -0.79 15.43
N ARG A 24 8.98 -1.85 15.85
CA ARG A 24 7.63 -2.11 15.35
C ARG A 24 6.62 -1.08 15.84
N SER A 25 6.77 -0.60 17.07
CA SER A 25 5.94 0.50 17.61
C SER A 25 6.26 1.85 16.96
N LEU A 26 7.48 1.99 16.41
CA LEU A 26 7.89 3.18 15.64
C LEU A 26 7.51 3.10 14.16
N MET A 27 7.18 1.91 13.69
CA MET A 27 6.84 1.66 12.28
C MET A 27 5.34 1.54 12.04
N TYR A 28 4.62 0.86 12.94
CA TYR A 28 3.19 0.60 12.78
C TYR A 28 2.39 1.45 13.76
N PHE A 29 1.39 2.17 13.25
CA PHE A 29 0.51 3.04 14.02
C PHE A 29 -0.95 2.59 13.89
N PRO A 30 -1.29 1.38 14.38
CA PRO A 30 -2.63 0.83 14.23
C PRO A 30 -3.63 1.59 15.09
N GLU A 31 -4.72 2.01 14.48
CA GLU A 31 -5.95 2.29 15.19
C GLU A 31 -6.71 0.98 15.38
N ARG A 32 -6.86 0.54 16.62
CA ARG A 32 -7.41 -0.78 16.95
C ARG A 32 -8.93 -0.82 17.00
N LEU A 33 -9.57 0.35 17.13
CA LEU A 33 -11.01 0.44 17.25
C LEU A 33 -11.69 -0.15 16.01
N ARG A 34 -12.50 -1.19 16.21
CA ARG A 34 -13.35 -1.74 15.17
C ARG A 34 -14.50 -0.76 14.90
N THR A 35 -14.65 -0.36 13.66
CA THR A 35 -15.74 0.49 13.21
C THR A 35 -16.42 -0.23 12.05
N PRO A 36 -17.69 -0.62 12.18
CA PRO A 36 -18.45 -1.21 11.06
C PRO A 36 -18.49 -0.26 9.86
N PRO A 37 -18.46 -0.76 8.62
CA PRO A 37 -18.40 0.09 7.43
C PRO A 37 -19.56 1.08 7.32
N ALA A 38 -20.79 0.68 7.67
CA ALA A 38 -21.94 1.58 7.67
C ALA A 38 -21.78 2.74 8.66
N MET A 39 -21.23 2.49 9.86
CA MET A 39 -20.95 3.54 10.84
C MET A 39 -19.79 4.46 10.40
N ALA A 40 -18.90 3.95 9.59
CA ALA A 40 -17.82 4.74 9.01
C ALA A 40 -18.27 5.57 7.80
N GLY A 41 -19.50 5.39 7.31
CA GLY A 41 -20.05 6.09 6.16
C GLY A 41 -19.88 5.34 4.84
N LEU A 42 -19.71 4.01 4.86
CA LEU A 42 -19.67 3.14 3.67
C LEU A 42 -20.72 2.02 3.81
N PRO A 43 -22.04 2.35 3.79
CA PRO A 43 -23.10 1.38 4.01
C PRO A 43 -23.18 0.28 2.93
N GLU A 44 -22.61 0.50 1.74
CA GLU A 44 -22.54 -0.48 0.65
C GLU A 44 -21.60 -1.64 0.94
N ALA A 45 -20.68 -1.46 1.90
CA ALA A 45 -19.70 -2.49 2.23
C ALA A 45 -20.24 -3.46 3.29
N GLN A 46 -19.97 -4.73 3.08
CA GLN A 46 -20.12 -5.79 4.07
C GLN A 46 -18.78 -6.02 4.77
N GLU A 47 -18.81 -6.18 6.09
CA GLU A 47 -17.65 -6.57 6.85
C GLU A 47 -17.56 -8.10 6.88
N VAL A 48 -16.42 -8.64 6.46
CA VAL A 48 -16.12 -10.07 6.45
C VAL A 48 -14.88 -10.32 7.30
N ALA A 49 -14.92 -11.34 8.14
CA ALA A 49 -13.76 -11.81 8.89
C ALA A 49 -13.12 -12.99 8.15
N LEU A 50 -11.81 -12.93 7.95
CA LEU A 50 -11.03 -13.98 7.28
C LEU A 50 -10.04 -14.56 8.29
N ASP A 51 -9.96 -15.89 8.33
CA ASP A 51 -8.94 -16.57 9.13
C ASP A 51 -7.66 -16.71 8.29
N THR A 52 -6.52 -16.37 8.87
CA THR A 52 -5.21 -16.49 8.24
C THR A 52 -4.58 -17.85 8.52
N LYS A 53 -3.63 -18.28 7.69
CA LYS A 53 -2.95 -19.58 7.84
C LYS A 53 -2.16 -19.74 9.14
N ASP A 54 -1.85 -18.64 9.82
CA ASP A 54 -1.14 -18.59 11.11
C ASP A 54 -2.07 -18.30 12.30
N GLY A 55 -3.39 -18.41 12.10
CA GLY A 55 -4.40 -18.42 13.17
C GLY A 55 -4.90 -17.05 13.61
N GLU A 56 -4.52 -15.97 12.93
CA GLU A 56 -5.10 -14.66 13.20
C GLU A 56 -6.42 -14.48 12.42
N ARG A 57 -7.24 -13.55 12.87
CA ARG A 57 -8.48 -13.17 12.21
C ARG A 57 -8.40 -11.73 11.76
N VAL A 58 -8.47 -11.52 10.42
CA VAL A 58 -8.41 -10.20 9.81
C VAL A 58 -9.76 -9.79 9.24
N ILE A 59 -10.01 -8.48 9.21
CA ILE A 59 -11.26 -7.92 8.71
C ILE A 59 -11.04 -7.37 7.30
N VAL A 60 -11.98 -7.66 6.40
CA VAL A 60 -12.09 -6.96 5.12
C VAL A 60 -13.43 -6.27 5.00
N TRP A 61 -13.45 -5.12 4.33
CA TRP A 61 -14.67 -4.47 3.87
C TRP A 61 -14.87 -4.79 2.40
N HIS A 62 -15.95 -5.47 2.07
CA HIS A 62 -16.26 -5.96 0.74
C HIS A 62 -17.45 -5.23 0.14
N VAL A 63 -17.25 -4.62 -1.04
CA VAL A 63 -18.29 -4.09 -1.90
C VAL A 63 -18.25 -4.87 -3.21
N PRO A 64 -19.29 -5.65 -3.56
CA PRO A 64 -19.31 -6.39 -4.83
C PRO A 64 -19.28 -5.43 -6.04
N PRO A 65 -18.59 -5.78 -7.13
CA PRO A 65 -18.59 -5.00 -8.36
C PRO A 65 -19.96 -5.10 -9.09
N ARG A 66 -20.31 -4.07 -9.84
CA ARG A 66 -21.49 -4.09 -10.71
C ARG A 66 -21.16 -4.82 -12.03
N GLY A 67 -21.79 -5.95 -12.28
CA GLY A 67 -21.57 -6.74 -13.49
C GLY A 67 -20.13 -7.20 -13.64
N VAL A 68 -19.53 -6.93 -14.81
CA VAL A 68 -18.16 -7.36 -15.14
C VAL A 68 -17.07 -6.35 -14.73
N LYS A 69 -17.42 -5.35 -13.91
CA LYS A 69 -16.44 -4.37 -13.41
C LYS A 69 -15.37 -5.05 -12.57
N PRO A 70 -14.13 -4.51 -12.54
CA PRO A 70 -13.07 -5.04 -11.71
C PRO A 70 -13.31 -4.84 -10.21
N VAL A 71 -12.57 -5.60 -9.40
CA VAL A 71 -12.54 -5.45 -7.94
C VAL A 71 -11.16 -4.96 -7.51
N VAL A 72 -11.14 -3.95 -6.65
CA VAL A 72 -9.90 -3.42 -6.07
C VAL A 72 -9.66 -4.12 -4.75
N LEU A 73 -8.56 -4.89 -4.67
CA LEU A 73 -8.03 -5.42 -3.42
C LEU A 73 -7.05 -4.38 -2.86
N TYR A 74 -7.49 -3.71 -1.80
CA TYR A 74 -6.84 -2.51 -1.27
C TYR A 74 -6.04 -2.78 -0.01
N PHE A 75 -4.76 -2.37 -0.04
CA PHE A 75 -3.79 -2.47 1.04
C PHE A 75 -3.42 -1.09 1.54
N HIS A 76 -3.82 -0.76 2.78
CA HIS A 76 -3.62 0.57 3.34
C HIS A 76 -2.17 0.82 3.83
N GLY A 77 -1.83 2.09 4.08
CA GLY A 77 -0.58 2.51 4.67
C GLY A 77 -0.46 2.16 6.17
N ASN A 78 0.69 2.47 6.77
CA ASN A 78 1.07 2.05 8.12
C ASN A 78 0.28 2.67 9.27
N GLY A 79 -0.59 3.65 9.02
CA GLY A 79 -1.32 4.35 10.09
C GLY A 79 -2.83 4.37 9.91
N GLY A 80 -3.55 4.48 11.05
CA GLY A 80 -5.01 4.60 11.09
C GLY A 80 -5.75 3.28 10.94
N ALA A 81 -6.94 3.32 10.33
CA ALA A 81 -7.81 2.18 10.03
C ALA A 81 -8.56 2.42 8.72
N LEU A 82 -9.38 1.46 8.26
CA LEU A 82 -10.17 1.58 7.02
C LEU A 82 -11.11 2.79 7.05
N ARG A 83 -11.68 3.14 8.21
CA ARG A 83 -12.56 4.31 8.37
C ARG A 83 -11.94 5.64 7.92
N ASN A 84 -10.61 5.77 8.01
CA ASN A 84 -9.91 6.97 7.58
C ASN A 84 -9.81 7.10 6.05
N ARG A 85 -10.23 6.07 5.31
CA ARG A 85 -10.11 5.95 3.85
C ARG A 85 -11.45 5.91 3.12
N VAL A 86 -12.56 6.07 3.83
CA VAL A 86 -13.91 5.97 3.29
C VAL A 86 -14.11 6.89 2.09
N ALA A 87 -13.62 8.13 2.14
CA ALA A 87 -13.72 9.05 1.00
C ALA A 87 -12.99 8.54 -0.26
N ARG A 88 -11.91 7.78 -0.09
CA ARG A 88 -11.21 7.09 -1.18
C ARG A 88 -12.03 5.90 -1.66
N PHE A 89 -12.61 5.12 -0.75
CA PHE A 89 -13.42 3.96 -1.11
C PHE A 89 -14.64 4.36 -1.94
N HIS A 90 -15.35 5.43 -1.57
CA HIS A 90 -16.41 5.99 -2.41
C HIS A 90 -15.92 6.34 -3.82
N ALA A 91 -14.73 6.94 -3.94
CA ALA A 91 -14.18 7.26 -5.26
C ALA A 91 -13.83 6.00 -6.08
N LEU A 92 -13.32 4.95 -5.43
CA LEU A 92 -12.99 3.69 -6.11
C LEU A 92 -14.21 2.94 -6.61
N ILE A 93 -15.33 2.96 -5.85
CA ILE A 93 -16.55 2.23 -6.20
C ILE A 93 -17.55 3.06 -7.03
N ALA A 94 -17.31 4.36 -7.22
CA ALA A 94 -18.25 5.29 -7.88
C ALA A 94 -18.72 4.80 -9.26
N ASP A 95 -17.79 4.24 -10.05
CA ASP A 95 -18.09 3.74 -11.40
C ASP A 95 -18.57 2.27 -11.40
N GLY A 96 -18.92 1.74 -10.22
CA GLY A 96 -19.41 0.37 -10.06
C GLY A 96 -18.31 -0.68 -9.92
N ASN A 97 -17.06 -0.28 -9.66
CA ASN A 97 -16.01 -1.22 -9.30
C ASN A 97 -16.31 -1.84 -7.93
N GLY A 98 -15.83 -3.07 -7.72
CA GLY A 98 -15.82 -3.69 -6.40
C GLY A 98 -14.66 -3.20 -5.55
N LEU A 99 -14.75 -3.47 -4.26
CA LEU A 99 -13.72 -3.18 -3.28
C LEU A 99 -13.59 -4.35 -2.31
N ILE A 100 -12.36 -4.76 -2.01
CA ILE A 100 -11.99 -5.61 -0.88
C ILE A 100 -10.89 -4.83 -0.16
N ALA A 101 -11.23 -4.12 0.91
CA ALA A 101 -10.27 -3.35 1.68
C ALA A 101 -9.84 -4.15 2.90
N LEU A 102 -8.56 -4.53 2.96
CA LEU A 102 -7.99 -5.30 4.05
C LEU A 102 -7.64 -4.39 5.23
N SER A 103 -8.11 -4.75 6.42
CA SER A 103 -7.61 -4.26 7.71
C SER A 103 -6.60 -5.27 8.23
N TYR A 104 -5.31 -4.92 8.21
CA TYR A 104 -4.26 -5.84 8.65
C TYR A 104 -4.40 -6.23 10.11
N ARG A 105 -3.72 -7.32 10.51
CA ARG A 105 -3.59 -7.73 11.91
C ARG A 105 -3.21 -6.56 12.82
N GLY A 106 -3.91 -6.45 13.95
CA GLY A 106 -3.75 -5.37 14.92
C GLY A 106 -4.42 -4.04 14.56
N TYR A 107 -5.03 -3.89 13.36
CA TYR A 107 -5.77 -2.71 12.91
C TYR A 107 -7.28 -2.98 12.92
N GLY A 108 -8.07 -1.97 13.23
CA GLY A 108 -9.52 -1.89 12.98
C GLY A 108 -10.35 -3.08 13.43
N GLY A 109 -9.94 -3.77 14.51
CA GLY A 109 -10.64 -4.95 15.05
C GLY A 109 -10.06 -6.29 14.58
N SER A 110 -9.09 -6.32 13.68
CA SER A 110 -8.32 -7.52 13.36
C SER A 110 -7.44 -7.93 14.54
N THR A 111 -7.26 -9.25 14.77
CA THR A 111 -6.46 -9.78 15.86
C THR A 111 -4.95 -9.63 15.59
N GLY A 112 -4.13 -10.06 16.54
CA GLY A 112 -2.67 -10.13 16.37
C GLY A 112 -1.92 -8.80 16.48
N ARG A 113 -0.68 -8.81 15.98
CA ARG A 113 0.22 -7.66 15.98
C ARG A 113 0.89 -7.54 14.62
N PRO A 114 1.04 -6.32 14.06
CA PRO A 114 1.62 -6.12 12.75
C PRO A 114 3.10 -6.50 12.70
N THR A 115 3.46 -7.25 11.66
CA THR A 115 4.83 -7.60 11.25
C THR A 115 4.83 -7.71 9.72
N GLU A 116 5.98 -7.57 9.07
CA GLU A 116 6.08 -7.75 7.60
C GLU A 116 5.49 -9.09 7.15
N ALA A 117 5.99 -10.21 7.73
CA ALA A 117 5.50 -11.54 7.39
C ALA A 117 3.99 -11.68 7.66
N GLY A 118 3.51 -11.12 8.79
CA GLY A 118 2.10 -11.14 9.13
C GLY A 118 1.24 -10.36 8.14
N LEU A 119 1.64 -9.15 7.73
CA LEU A 119 0.89 -8.35 6.76
C LEU A 119 0.81 -9.04 5.39
N ILE A 120 1.87 -9.75 4.99
CA ILE A 120 1.86 -10.56 3.75
C ILE A 120 0.89 -11.74 3.92
N THR A 121 0.90 -12.43 5.06
CA THR A 121 -0.05 -13.52 5.36
C THR A 121 -1.51 -13.03 5.37
N ASP A 122 -1.77 -11.83 5.88
CA ASP A 122 -3.09 -11.20 5.84
C ASP A 122 -3.53 -10.90 4.40
N ALA A 123 -2.60 -10.41 3.57
CA ALA A 123 -2.84 -10.14 2.15
C ALA A 123 -3.12 -11.42 1.37
N GLU A 124 -2.45 -12.53 1.69
CA GLU A 124 -2.74 -13.87 1.14
C GLU A 124 -4.17 -14.30 1.42
N ALA A 125 -4.64 -14.15 2.67
CA ALA A 125 -6.02 -14.48 3.04
C ALA A 125 -7.04 -13.61 2.28
N ALA A 126 -6.76 -12.31 2.14
CA ALA A 126 -7.62 -11.40 1.39
C ALA A 126 -7.59 -11.68 -0.13
N TYR A 127 -6.45 -12.11 -0.68
CA TYR A 127 -6.35 -12.52 -2.07
C TYR A 127 -7.09 -13.84 -2.33
N ALA A 128 -6.97 -14.82 -1.43
CA ALA A 128 -7.72 -16.08 -1.51
C ALA A 128 -9.23 -15.81 -1.53
N PHE A 129 -9.73 -14.95 -0.64
CA PHE A 129 -11.12 -14.49 -0.64
C PHE A 129 -11.50 -13.82 -1.97
N ALA A 130 -10.64 -12.96 -2.52
CA ALA A 130 -10.89 -12.34 -3.82
C ALA A 130 -10.95 -13.38 -4.95
N ALA A 131 -10.03 -14.36 -4.96
CA ALA A 131 -9.94 -15.40 -5.99
C ALA A 131 -11.12 -16.38 -5.98
N GLU A 132 -11.74 -16.62 -4.82
CA GLU A 132 -12.98 -17.41 -4.72
C GLU A 132 -14.18 -16.73 -5.39
N HIS A 133 -14.16 -15.40 -5.48
CA HIS A 133 -15.30 -14.62 -5.98
C HIS A 133 -15.06 -13.99 -7.36
N TYR A 134 -13.80 -13.74 -7.73
CA TYR A 134 -13.45 -12.95 -8.91
C TYR A 134 -12.24 -13.54 -9.64
N PRO A 135 -12.23 -13.58 -10.98
CA PRO A 135 -11.07 -13.99 -11.74
C PRO A 135 -9.91 -13.00 -11.55
N ALA A 136 -8.67 -13.52 -11.57
CA ALA A 136 -7.47 -12.71 -11.35
C ALA A 136 -7.36 -11.52 -12.30
N GLU A 137 -7.79 -11.67 -13.56
CA GLU A 137 -7.77 -10.61 -14.58
C GLU A 137 -8.68 -9.42 -14.24
N ARG A 138 -9.63 -9.61 -13.34
CA ARG A 138 -10.54 -8.56 -12.84
C ARG A 138 -10.13 -8.03 -11.48
N THR A 139 -9.11 -8.59 -10.86
CA THR A 139 -8.59 -8.15 -9.55
C THR A 139 -7.47 -7.15 -9.75
N VAL A 140 -7.60 -5.99 -9.13
CA VAL A 140 -6.60 -4.92 -9.10
C VAL A 140 -5.99 -4.85 -7.71
N LEU A 141 -4.69 -5.12 -7.57
CA LEU A 141 -4.00 -4.93 -6.30
C LEU A 141 -3.66 -3.44 -6.15
N TRP A 142 -4.15 -2.79 -5.10
CA TRP A 142 -3.87 -1.38 -4.84
C TRP A 142 -3.17 -1.22 -3.49
N GLY A 143 -1.91 -0.80 -3.52
CA GLY A 143 -1.12 -0.55 -2.32
C GLY A 143 -0.83 0.93 -2.08
N GLU A 144 -1.17 1.44 -0.89
CA GLU A 144 -0.87 2.78 -0.42
C GLU A 144 0.33 2.75 0.53
N SER A 145 1.43 3.47 0.23
CA SER A 145 2.61 3.58 1.09
C SER A 145 3.12 2.19 1.53
N LEU A 146 3.09 1.84 2.81
CA LEU A 146 3.42 0.49 3.31
C LEU A 146 2.67 -0.61 2.52
N GLY A 147 1.40 -0.38 2.22
CA GLY A 147 0.59 -1.31 1.42
C GLY A 147 1.12 -1.53 0.00
N SER A 148 1.92 -0.60 -0.55
CA SER A 148 2.54 -0.80 -1.85
C SER A 148 3.57 -1.94 -1.82
N ALA A 149 4.30 -2.08 -0.71
CA ALA A 149 5.24 -3.19 -0.54
C ALA A 149 4.51 -4.53 -0.36
N VAL A 150 3.37 -4.52 0.33
CA VAL A 150 2.49 -5.70 0.45
C VAL A 150 1.94 -6.09 -0.93
N ALA A 151 1.46 -5.13 -1.73
CA ALA A 151 0.96 -5.39 -3.08
C ALA A 151 2.06 -5.93 -4.01
N VAL A 152 3.30 -5.43 -3.88
CA VAL A 152 4.45 -5.95 -4.64
C VAL A 152 4.79 -7.38 -4.22
N ALA A 153 4.84 -7.67 -2.92
CA ALA A 153 5.12 -9.02 -2.42
C ALA A 153 4.07 -10.02 -2.91
N LEU A 154 2.78 -9.67 -2.78
CA LEU A 154 1.68 -10.52 -3.26
C LEU A 154 1.72 -10.71 -4.78
N GLY A 155 1.96 -9.62 -5.53
CA GLY A 155 2.03 -9.67 -7.00
C GLY A 155 3.26 -10.38 -7.57
N ALA A 156 4.29 -10.64 -6.74
CA ALA A 156 5.43 -11.47 -7.12
C ALA A 156 5.08 -12.96 -7.18
N ASP A 157 4.10 -13.39 -6.38
CA ASP A 157 3.71 -14.81 -6.26
C ASP A 157 2.33 -15.08 -6.89
N HIS A 158 1.51 -14.05 -7.12
CA HIS A 158 0.14 -14.18 -7.62
C HIS A 158 -0.15 -13.31 -8.84
N ARG A 159 -1.06 -13.78 -9.68
CA ARG A 159 -1.55 -13.04 -10.86
C ARG A 159 -2.66 -12.05 -10.46
N ALA A 160 -2.68 -10.92 -11.16
CA ALA A 160 -3.75 -9.92 -11.08
C ALA A 160 -3.95 -9.25 -12.44
N GLY A 161 -5.05 -8.53 -12.62
CA GLY A 161 -5.29 -7.74 -13.83
C GLY A 161 -4.35 -6.54 -13.94
N SER A 162 -4.05 -5.91 -12.81
CA SER A 162 -3.06 -4.83 -12.69
C SER A 162 -2.69 -4.58 -11.23
N ILE A 163 -1.58 -3.86 -11.02
CA ILE A 163 -1.13 -3.43 -9.70
C ILE A 163 -0.95 -1.91 -9.70
N VAL A 164 -1.54 -1.24 -8.72
CA VAL A 164 -1.40 0.20 -8.50
C VAL A 164 -0.59 0.43 -7.23
N LEU A 165 0.53 1.13 -7.35
CA LEU A 165 1.46 1.41 -6.27
C LEU A 165 1.49 2.92 -5.99
N GLU A 166 0.92 3.35 -4.88
CA GLU A 166 0.87 4.76 -4.48
C GLU A 166 1.89 5.05 -3.37
N GLY A 167 2.81 6.00 -3.61
CA GLY A 167 3.87 6.33 -2.64
C GLY A 167 4.78 5.14 -2.35
N SER A 168 5.18 4.41 -3.39
CA SER A 168 5.97 3.18 -3.28
C SER A 168 7.46 3.46 -3.01
N PHE A 169 8.17 2.45 -2.48
CA PHE A 169 9.57 2.57 -2.08
C PHE A 169 10.32 1.25 -2.30
N THR A 170 11.66 1.34 -2.37
CA THR A 170 12.57 0.20 -2.53
C THR A 170 12.62 -0.71 -1.31
N SER A 171 12.72 -0.10 -0.10
CA SER A 171 12.63 -0.81 1.18
C SER A 171 12.29 0.16 2.31
N ALA A 172 11.74 -0.34 3.42
CA ALA A 172 11.49 0.46 4.61
C ALA A 172 12.80 1.04 5.20
N ALA A 173 13.91 0.30 5.07
CA ALA A 173 15.23 0.79 5.48
C ALA A 173 15.68 1.99 4.63
N ASP A 174 15.38 2.01 3.33
CA ASP A 174 15.70 3.15 2.45
C ASP A 174 14.83 4.38 2.79
N VAL A 175 13.58 4.18 3.16
CA VAL A 175 12.71 5.27 3.68
C VAL A 175 13.31 5.85 4.96
N GLY A 176 13.67 5.00 5.92
CA GLY A 176 14.32 5.45 7.16
C GLY A 176 15.64 6.18 6.92
N ALA A 177 16.47 5.69 5.99
CA ALA A 177 17.75 6.30 5.64
C ALA A 177 17.60 7.66 4.93
N ALA A 178 16.49 7.90 4.25
CA ALA A 178 16.19 9.19 3.63
C ALA A 178 15.86 10.30 4.66
N HIS A 179 15.65 9.93 5.92
CA HIS A 179 15.33 10.84 7.04
C HIS A 179 16.45 10.89 8.10
N ALA A 180 16.06 10.99 9.38
CA ALA A 180 16.98 11.16 10.50
C ALA A 180 17.87 9.95 10.77
N TYR A 181 17.57 8.77 10.22
CA TYR A 181 18.24 7.52 10.56
C TYR A 181 19.38 7.12 9.60
N ARG A 182 19.85 8.03 8.75
CA ARG A 182 20.89 7.76 7.74
C ARG A 182 22.24 7.27 8.30
N PHE A 183 22.49 7.53 9.59
CA PHE A 183 23.74 7.12 10.27
C PHE A 183 23.67 5.71 10.85
N LEU A 184 22.50 5.07 10.82
CA LEU A 184 22.29 3.72 11.31
C LEU A 184 22.34 2.72 10.16
N PRO A 185 22.91 1.53 10.35
CA PRO A 185 22.88 0.45 9.37
C PRO A 185 21.50 -0.23 9.36
N LEU A 186 20.46 0.51 8.93
CA LEU A 186 19.05 0.11 9.04
C LEU A 186 18.77 -1.23 8.38
N ARG A 187 19.45 -1.54 7.27
CA ARG A 187 19.31 -2.84 6.58
C ARG A 187 19.74 -4.04 7.43
N LEU A 188 20.61 -3.83 8.44
CA LEU A 188 21.01 -4.86 9.39
C LEU A 188 20.15 -4.87 10.65
N LEU A 189 19.62 -3.71 11.05
CA LEU A 189 18.90 -3.54 12.31
C LEU A 189 17.40 -3.76 12.19
N MET A 190 16.79 -3.48 11.03
CA MET A 190 15.35 -3.59 10.86
C MET A 190 14.91 -5.05 10.69
N LYS A 191 13.91 -5.44 11.48
CA LYS A 191 13.23 -6.75 11.40
C LYS A 191 12.28 -6.82 10.21
N ASP A 192 11.55 -5.74 9.99
CA ASP A 192 10.53 -5.62 8.96
C ASP A 192 11.05 -4.63 7.89
N GLN A 193 11.57 -5.16 6.79
CA GLN A 193 12.31 -4.37 5.79
C GLN A 193 11.48 -4.03 4.56
N PHE A 194 10.46 -4.81 4.24
CA PHE A 194 9.63 -4.64 3.04
C PHE A 194 10.48 -4.43 1.78
N ARG A 195 11.27 -5.44 1.44
CA ARG A 195 12.24 -5.40 0.33
C ARG A 195 11.53 -5.47 -1.02
N SER A 196 10.80 -4.39 -1.38
CA SER A 196 10.15 -4.28 -2.68
C SER A 196 11.13 -4.35 -3.84
N ASP A 197 12.36 -3.86 -3.65
CA ASP A 197 13.44 -3.91 -4.62
C ASP A 197 13.83 -5.33 -5.04
N LEU A 198 13.69 -6.32 -4.15
CA LEU A 198 13.95 -7.73 -4.44
C LEU A 198 12.75 -8.47 -5.02
N GLN A 199 11.55 -7.96 -4.82
CA GLN A 199 10.31 -8.61 -5.26
C GLN A 199 9.82 -8.08 -6.60
N ILE A 200 9.94 -6.77 -6.84
CA ILE A 200 9.38 -6.13 -8.03
C ILE A 200 9.87 -6.72 -9.37
N PRO A 201 11.15 -7.22 -9.51
CA PRO A 201 11.57 -7.87 -10.73
C PRO A 201 10.86 -9.19 -11.05
N LYS A 202 10.16 -9.81 -10.08
CA LYS A 202 9.37 -11.03 -10.26
C LYS A 202 7.94 -10.72 -10.73
N VAL A 203 7.48 -9.48 -10.56
CA VAL A 203 6.13 -9.06 -10.94
C VAL A 203 6.04 -8.96 -12.46
N THR A 204 5.10 -9.72 -13.06
CA THR A 204 4.82 -9.69 -14.51
C THR A 204 3.48 -9.01 -14.84
N THR A 205 2.70 -8.72 -13.82
CA THR A 205 1.43 -7.99 -13.90
C THR A 205 1.68 -6.53 -14.29
N PRO A 206 0.84 -5.89 -15.15
CA PRO A 206 0.94 -4.47 -15.48
C PRO A 206 0.96 -3.57 -14.23
N LEU A 207 1.90 -2.62 -14.20
CA LEU A 207 2.17 -1.78 -13.04
C LEU A 207 1.86 -0.30 -13.31
N LEU A 208 1.15 0.33 -12.38
CA LEU A 208 0.94 1.77 -12.35
C LEU A 208 1.52 2.34 -11.05
N PHE A 209 2.51 3.21 -11.17
CA PHE A 209 3.09 3.94 -10.05
C PHE A 209 2.48 5.33 -9.95
N LEU A 210 1.97 5.68 -8.78
CA LEU A 210 1.41 6.99 -8.46
C LEU A 210 2.25 7.64 -7.36
N HIS A 211 2.88 8.79 -7.60
CA HIS A 211 3.74 9.40 -6.60
C HIS A 211 3.61 10.92 -6.57
N GLY A 212 3.51 11.48 -5.37
CA GLY A 212 3.54 12.92 -5.15
C GLY A 212 4.96 13.46 -5.29
N GLY A 213 5.15 14.49 -6.13
CA GLY A 213 6.47 15.12 -6.32
C GLY A 213 7.04 15.80 -5.08
N ARG A 214 6.19 16.08 -4.08
CA ARG A 214 6.55 16.67 -2.78
C ARG A 214 6.21 15.76 -1.61
N ASP A 215 6.26 14.44 -1.83
CA ASP A 215 6.04 13.49 -0.74
C ASP A 215 7.26 13.54 0.20
N TRP A 216 7.02 14.04 1.41
CA TRP A 216 8.04 14.16 2.44
C TRP A 216 8.17 12.91 3.30
N VAL A 217 7.18 11.97 3.24
CA VAL A 217 7.21 10.69 3.97
C VAL A 217 7.97 9.64 3.17
N VAL A 218 7.62 9.48 1.90
CA VAL A 218 8.33 8.60 0.97
C VAL A 218 8.87 9.46 -0.18
N PRO A 219 10.16 9.84 -0.14
CA PRO A 219 10.75 10.63 -1.22
C PRO A 219 10.56 9.97 -2.59
N ILE A 220 10.09 10.76 -3.57
CA ILE A 220 9.77 10.28 -4.92
C ILE A 220 10.91 9.48 -5.57
N ALA A 221 12.16 9.82 -5.25
CA ALA A 221 13.34 9.11 -5.73
C ALA A 221 13.34 7.61 -5.39
N LEU A 222 12.68 7.21 -4.28
CA LEU A 222 12.54 5.79 -3.92
C LEU A 222 11.53 5.09 -4.82
N GLY A 223 10.43 5.75 -5.17
CA GLY A 223 9.46 5.27 -6.14
C GLY A 223 10.06 5.17 -7.55
N GLU A 224 10.83 6.17 -7.98
CA GLU A 224 11.53 6.16 -9.29
C GLU A 224 12.57 5.03 -9.36
N ARG A 225 13.31 4.78 -8.28
CA ARG A 225 14.24 3.63 -8.19
C ARG A 225 13.51 2.30 -8.28
N LEU A 226 12.37 2.17 -7.58
CA LEU A 226 11.56 0.95 -7.65
C LEU A 226 10.98 0.76 -9.06
N TYR A 227 10.50 1.84 -9.69
CA TYR A 227 10.02 1.83 -11.07
C TYR A 227 11.09 1.35 -12.04
N ALA A 228 12.34 1.79 -11.89
CA ALA A 228 13.44 1.37 -12.75
C ALA A 228 13.69 -0.16 -12.70
N LEU A 229 13.43 -0.81 -11.57
CA LEU A 229 13.60 -2.25 -11.36
C LEU A 229 12.40 -3.09 -11.85
N ALA A 230 11.25 -2.47 -12.10
CA ALA A 230 10.02 -3.16 -12.48
C ALA A 230 10.06 -3.60 -13.95
N ASN A 231 9.33 -4.70 -14.26
CA ASN A 231 9.13 -5.18 -15.63
C ASN A 231 8.07 -4.34 -16.37
N GLU A 232 8.11 -4.41 -17.70
CA GLU A 232 7.04 -3.90 -18.55
C GLU A 232 5.84 -4.87 -18.58
N PRO A 233 4.60 -4.38 -18.81
CA PRO A 233 4.25 -2.97 -19.02
C PRO A 233 4.10 -2.21 -17.69
N LYS A 234 4.70 -1.04 -17.62
CA LYS A 234 4.65 -0.17 -16.43
C LYS A 234 4.47 1.29 -16.80
N GLN A 235 3.90 2.06 -15.87
CA GLN A 235 3.82 3.52 -16.01
C GLN A 235 4.06 4.22 -14.69
N PHE A 236 4.65 5.42 -14.76
CA PHE A 236 4.86 6.29 -13.61
C PHE A 236 4.12 7.60 -13.80
N VAL A 237 3.27 7.96 -12.82
CA VAL A 237 2.54 9.23 -12.79
C VAL A 237 2.98 10.05 -11.59
N ARG A 238 3.55 11.22 -11.88
CA ARG A 238 3.95 12.19 -10.85
C ARG A 238 2.84 13.24 -10.66
N PHE A 239 2.48 13.51 -9.43
CA PHE A 239 1.58 14.60 -9.06
C PHE A 239 2.38 15.79 -8.51
N SER A 240 2.19 16.98 -9.09
CA SER A 240 2.93 18.19 -8.70
C SER A 240 2.71 18.63 -7.25
N ASP A 241 1.55 18.30 -6.67
CA ASP A 241 1.04 18.83 -5.41
C ASP A 241 1.09 17.85 -4.22
N GLY A 242 1.99 16.87 -4.23
CA GLY A 242 2.29 16.01 -3.07
C GLY A 242 1.39 14.79 -2.90
N ARG A 243 0.12 14.80 -3.27
CA ARG A 243 -0.80 13.65 -3.26
C ARG A 243 -1.71 13.66 -4.48
N PRO A 244 -2.19 12.48 -4.96
CA PRO A 244 -3.23 12.44 -5.97
C PRO A 244 -4.45 13.21 -5.46
N ARG A 245 -4.75 14.38 -6.05
CA ARG A 245 -6.00 15.09 -5.73
C ARG A 245 -7.17 14.37 -6.38
N ARG A 246 -8.31 14.33 -5.68
CA ARG A 246 -9.58 13.90 -6.25
C ARG A 246 -9.78 14.59 -7.62
N GLY A 247 -10.00 13.81 -8.69
CA GLY A 247 -10.44 14.34 -9.99
C GLY A 247 -9.46 14.22 -11.16
N ARG A 248 -8.33 13.51 -11.04
CA ARG A 248 -7.51 13.18 -12.22
C ARG A 248 -7.77 11.74 -12.66
N HIS A 249 -8.22 11.60 -13.91
CA HIS A 249 -8.31 10.30 -14.56
C HIS A 249 -6.90 9.91 -15.05
N VAL A 250 -6.47 8.71 -14.70
CA VAL A 250 -5.19 8.15 -15.15
C VAL A 250 -5.48 6.88 -15.94
N ARG A 251 -4.96 6.75 -17.17
CA ARG A 251 -5.13 5.56 -18.03
C ARG A 251 -3.83 4.75 -18.11
N CYS A 252 -3.88 3.43 -18.07
CA CYS A 252 -2.75 2.55 -18.31
C CYS A 252 -2.59 2.23 -19.82
N ALA A 253 -1.50 2.68 -20.47
CA ALA A 253 -1.18 2.27 -21.83
C ALA A 253 -0.72 0.80 -21.81
N GLY A 254 -1.48 -0.09 -22.46
CA GLY A 254 -1.21 -1.53 -22.49
C GLY A 254 -2.06 -2.37 -21.52
N CYS A 255 -2.80 -1.75 -20.59
CA CYS A 255 -3.84 -2.46 -19.87
C CYS A 255 -5.06 -2.64 -20.78
N ARG A 256 -5.53 -3.89 -20.95
CA ARG A 256 -6.81 -4.15 -21.63
C ARG A 256 -7.95 -3.46 -20.87
N PRO A 257 -9.13 -3.20 -21.47
CA PRO A 257 -10.22 -2.38 -20.90
C PRO A 257 -10.86 -2.89 -19.61
N SER A 258 -10.22 -3.81 -18.89
CA SER A 258 -10.64 -4.35 -17.60
C SER A 258 -10.17 -3.54 -16.37
N VAL A 259 -9.41 -2.44 -16.56
CA VAL A 259 -8.94 -1.62 -15.42
C VAL A 259 -10.03 -0.65 -14.98
N PRO A 260 -10.32 -0.53 -13.66
CA PRO A 260 -11.39 0.34 -13.15
C PRO A 260 -11.17 1.81 -13.48
N ARG A 261 -12.25 2.50 -13.86
CA ARG A 261 -12.26 3.96 -13.93
C ARG A 261 -12.48 4.53 -12.54
N ALA A 262 -11.42 4.96 -11.86
CA ALA A 262 -11.57 5.80 -10.68
C ALA A 262 -11.78 7.26 -11.12
N SER A 263 -13.01 7.73 -11.12
CA SER A 263 -13.32 9.15 -11.37
C SER A 263 -13.06 9.95 -10.08
N PHE A 264 -12.04 10.77 -10.09
CA PHE A 264 -11.83 11.81 -9.08
C PHE A 264 -12.41 13.12 -9.63
N ALA A 265 -13.72 13.35 -9.46
CA ALA A 265 -14.37 14.57 -9.96
C ALA A 265 -13.93 15.83 -9.18
N GLY A 266 -13.40 16.80 -9.88
CA GLY A 266 -13.06 18.12 -9.36
C GLY A 266 -12.43 19.00 -10.44
N SER A 267 -13.10 20.08 -10.81
CA SER A 267 -12.83 21.00 -11.91
C SER A 267 -11.35 21.39 -12.09
N ALA A 268 -10.82 21.21 -13.28
CA ALA A 268 -9.60 21.86 -13.74
C ALA A 268 -9.76 22.37 -15.15
N ARG A 269 -9.60 23.68 -15.33
CA ARG A 269 -9.44 24.33 -16.63
C ARG A 269 -8.03 24.06 -17.17
N ARG A 270 -7.97 23.74 -18.47
CA ARG A 270 -6.87 23.75 -19.44
C ARG A 270 -5.43 23.55 -18.95
N ALA A 271 -4.81 22.49 -19.46
CA ALA A 271 -3.43 22.50 -19.86
C ALA A 271 -3.27 21.60 -21.10
N GLU A 272 -2.64 22.12 -22.12
CA GLU A 272 -2.46 21.58 -23.45
C GLU A 272 -1.43 20.44 -23.50
N ALA A 273 -1.60 19.62 -24.53
CA ALA A 273 -0.63 18.79 -25.24
C ALA A 273 -0.04 17.55 -24.56
N GLY A 274 -0.43 16.39 -25.09
CA GLY A 274 0.50 15.27 -25.29
C GLY A 274 0.69 14.28 -24.13
N HIS A 275 -0.35 13.94 -23.38
CA HIS A 275 -0.21 12.92 -22.33
C HIS A 275 -1.22 11.79 -22.51
N THR A 276 -0.70 10.58 -22.60
CA THR A 276 -1.48 9.34 -22.54
C THR A 276 -2.23 9.30 -21.20
N VAL A 277 -3.55 9.33 -21.27
CA VAL A 277 -4.42 9.41 -20.09
C VAL A 277 -4.81 8.00 -19.66
N PHE A 278 -4.57 7.63 -18.40
CA PHE A 278 -5.08 6.41 -17.78
C PHE A 278 -6.49 6.61 -17.23
N VAL A 279 -7.38 5.67 -17.49
CA VAL A 279 -8.67 5.57 -16.83
C VAL A 279 -8.60 4.39 -15.87
N ILE A 280 -8.47 4.65 -14.59
CA ILE A 280 -8.70 3.69 -13.52
C ILE A 280 -10.13 3.83 -13.08
#